data_f15e5132b45d436b7fadf510f504202f
#
_entry.id   f15e5132b45d436b7fadf510f504202f
#
_cell.length_a   1.000
_cell.length_b   1.000
_cell.length_c   1.000
_cell.angle_alpha   90.00
_cell.angle_beta   90.00
_cell.angle_gamma   90.00
#
_symmetry.space_group_name_H-M   'P 1'
#
loop_
_entity.id
_entity.type
_entity.pdbx_description
1 polymer ?
#
loop_
_entity_poly.entity_id
_entity_poly.type
_entity_poly.pdbx_seq_one_letter_code
_entity_poly.pdbx_strand_id
1 'polypeptide(L)'
;MLTVQLFWVALAAIFVRLLFTGRRPKNYPPGPPTLPILGNIHLMPTKDAHLQFRKWADEYGPVYSLILGTKPFIVLSSAQAVKDLLDKKSALYSDRQEMYVGQILGSGGLRLLMMGYGPTWRSFRKLVHSLLNVTTAKSYVPYQDLENKQMLYEMVVQPDHFLQSIRRYSNALTTTMVFGWRSPIYRDPKLMQLFDGFAEFAEINQTGIAALLDSFPVLRKLPDFLLPVQKKAKELHRKEKDLYLSHWLKAKQDIADGSIKPCFCVGLAEAQEKEKFDDAQAAYISGTLLEAGSDTTSSTLYAFVQAMLLYPDIQRKAQDEIDKVVGERIPTMEDEQSLQYVRACMKETLRWMPTTILGAVPHAVTQDDTYNGYLIPKGAGVLNNVWGIHMDPERHPNPRQFNPDRYRDDFQSLADAAANPDASKRDQFTFGAGRRICPGIHVAERSLFLGISRILWAFNIKPTVAKNGKPVLPDPDRLTQGFVCMPEEFPARIIPRSEEKKVQVIESWKKAEKDVLDPETKQWR
;
A
#
# COMPACT_ATOMS: atom_id res chain seq x y z
N MET A 1 20.85 -51.54 27.43
CA MET A 1 19.45 -51.78 27.04
C MET A 1 18.54 -50.55 27.33
N LEU A 2 18.54 -50.00 28.54
CA LEU A 2 17.70 -48.87 28.94
C LEU A 2 17.88 -47.61 28.05
N THR A 3 19.13 -47.25 27.73
CA THR A 3 19.46 -46.09 26.87
C THR A 3 18.96 -46.24 25.43
N VAL A 4 18.98 -47.45 24.86
CA VAL A 4 18.46 -47.73 23.51
C VAL A 4 16.93 -47.69 23.50
N GLN A 5 16.29 -48.19 24.56
CA GLN A 5 14.83 -48.11 24.70
C GLN A 5 14.37 -46.66 24.86
N LEU A 6 15.05 -45.83 25.67
CA LEU A 6 14.78 -44.41 25.83
C LEU A 6 14.95 -43.65 24.50
N PHE A 7 15.97 -43.99 23.70
CA PHE A 7 16.19 -43.41 22.37
C PHE A 7 15.01 -43.70 21.44
N TRP A 8 14.53 -44.94 21.34
CA TRP A 8 13.40 -45.30 20.50
C TRP A 8 12.09 -44.68 20.96
N VAL A 9 11.86 -44.57 22.27
CA VAL A 9 10.72 -43.87 22.84
C VAL A 9 10.75 -42.39 22.50
N ALA A 10 11.90 -41.73 22.62
CA ALA A 10 12.07 -40.33 22.24
C ALA A 10 11.83 -40.12 20.73
N LEU A 11 12.35 -41.02 19.91
CA LEU A 11 12.18 -40.97 18.45
C LEU A 11 10.72 -41.17 18.04
N ALA A 12 10.02 -42.10 18.67
CA ALA A 12 8.58 -42.31 18.50
C ALA A 12 7.76 -41.10 18.95
N ALA A 13 8.10 -40.50 20.09
CA ALA A 13 7.43 -39.28 20.58
C ALA A 13 7.65 -38.11 19.64
N ILE A 14 8.86 -37.91 19.09
CA ILE A 14 9.17 -36.91 18.06
C ILE A 14 8.36 -37.21 16.81
N PHE A 15 8.32 -38.45 16.33
CA PHE A 15 7.56 -38.83 15.15
C PHE A 15 6.05 -38.54 15.32
N VAL A 16 5.48 -38.96 16.46
CA VAL A 16 4.07 -38.67 16.80
C VAL A 16 3.83 -37.15 16.82
N ARG A 17 4.72 -36.39 17.48
CA ARG A 17 4.60 -34.91 17.50
C ARG A 17 4.65 -34.31 16.10
N LEU A 18 5.53 -34.81 15.23
CA LEU A 18 5.59 -34.35 13.83
C LEU A 18 4.32 -34.65 13.05
N LEU A 19 3.67 -35.80 13.27
CA LEU A 19 2.39 -36.13 12.65
C LEU A 19 1.25 -35.19 13.04
N PHE A 20 1.27 -34.63 14.24
CA PHE A 20 0.28 -33.66 14.72
C PHE A 20 0.67 -32.20 14.41
N THR A 21 1.94 -31.91 14.13
CA THR A 21 2.39 -30.58 13.69
C THR A 21 1.77 -30.24 12.35
N GLY A 22 1.30 -28.99 12.20
CA GLY A 22 0.67 -28.53 10.96
C GLY A 22 -0.81 -28.88 10.81
N ARG A 23 -1.38 -29.73 11.70
CA ARG A 23 -2.82 -30.03 11.70
C ARG A 23 -3.63 -28.87 12.26
N ARG A 24 -4.80 -28.59 11.66
CA ARG A 24 -5.75 -27.62 12.20
C ARG A 24 -6.47 -28.21 13.42
N PRO A 25 -6.45 -27.53 14.60
CA PRO A 25 -7.30 -27.89 15.73
C PRO A 25 -8.79 -27.75 15.39
N LYS A 26 -9.63 -28.63 15.94
CA LYS A 26 -11.09 -28.65 15.65
C LYS A 26 -11.84 -27.38 16.07
N ASN A 27 -11.32 -26.68 17.08
CA ASN A 27 -11.90 -25.45 17.62
C ASN A 27 -11.42 -24.16 16.90
N TYR A 28 -10.58 -24.27 15.84
CA TYR A 28 -10.18 -23.15 15.01
C TYR A 28 -11.24 -22.89 13.92
N PRO A 29 -11.26 -21.67 13.30
CA PRO A 29 -12.08 -21.42 12.12
C PRO A 29 -11.82 -22.47 11.02
N PRO A 30 -12.84 -22.83 10.22
CA PRO A 30 -12.70 -23.81 9.13
C PRO A 30 -11.65 -23.39 8.11
N GLY A 31 -11.33 -24.25 7.17
CA GLY A 31 -10.39 -23.93 6.09
C GLY A 31 -9.90 -25.17 5.34
N PRO A 32 -9.03 -25.04 4.35
CA PRO A 32 -8.60 -26.14 3.49
C PRO A 32 -7.86 -27.23 4.26
N PRO A 33 -7.90 -28.49 3.81
CA PRO A 33 -7.25 -29.62 4.45
C PRO A 33 -5.76 -29.37 4.70
N THR A 34 -5.25 -29.81 5.83
CA THR A 34 -3.84 -29.65 6.23
C THR A 34 -3.06 -30.94 6.06
N LEU A 35 -1.80 -30.85 5.67
CA LEU A 35 -0.83 -31.93 5.73
C LEU A 35 0.00 -31.88 7.01
N PRO A 36 0.42 -33.03 7.55
CA PRO A 36 1.38 -33.05 8.65
C PRO A 36 2.62 -32.20 8.33
N ILE A 37 3.16 -31.52 9.32
CA ILE A 37 4.31 -30.61 9.25
C ILE A 37 4.07 -29.36 8.40
N LEU A 38 3.60 -29.50 7.16
CA LEU A 38 3.44 -28.40 6.21
C LEU A 38 2.17 -27.55 6.46
N GLY A 39 1.14 -28.15 7.07
CA GLY A 39 -0.16 -27.48 7.14
C GLY A 39 -0.71 -27.20 5.75
N ASN A 40 -0.97 -25.93 5.42
CA ASN A 40 -1.47 -25.47 4.13
C ASN A 40 -0.38 -24.86 3.23
N ILE A 41 0.91 -24.91 3.57
CA ILE A 41 2.00 -24.31 2.75
C ILE A 41 1.94 -24.83 1.31
N HIS A 42 1.66 -26.12 1.11
CA HIS A 42 1.57 -26.75 -0.21
C HIS A 42 0.41 -26.23 -1.08
N LEU A 43 -0.58 -25.56 -0.48
CA LEU A 43 -1.72 -24.96 -1.19
C LEU A 43 -1.53 -23.45 -1.44
N MET A 44 -0.47 -22.85 -0.88
CA MET A 44 -0.25 -21.41 -1.04
C MET A 44 0.11 -21.07 -2.47
N PRO A 45 -0.67 -20.20 -3.13
CA PRO A 45 -0.39 -19.81 -4.50
C PRO A 45 0.90 -18.98 -4.58
N THR A 46 1.66 -19.19 -5.64
CA THR A 46 2.88 -18.42 -5.94
C THR A 46 2.58 -17.12 -6.67
N LYS A 47 1.40 -17.02 -7.30
CA LYS A 47 0.89 -15.83 -7.98
C LYS A 47 -0.61 -15.69 -7.71
N ASP A 48 -1.12 -14.46 -7.83
CA ASP A 48 -2.55 -14.14 -7.76
C ASP A 48 -3.24 -14.72 -6.52
N ALA A 49 -2.55 -14.63 -5.39
CA ALA A 49 -3.00 -15.20 -4.13
C ALA A 49 -4.43 -14.74 -3.73
N HIS A 50 -4.79 -13.51 -4.09
CA HIS A 50 -6.10 -12.92 -3.82
C HIS A 50 -7.26 -13.72 -4.44
N LEU A 51 -7.07 -14.33 -5.62
CA LEU A 51 -8.10 -15.16 -6.27
C LEU A 51 -8.33 -16.45 -5.48
N GLN A 52 -7.25 -17.09 -5.01
CA GLN A 52 -7.36 -18.29 -4.19
C GLN A 52 -7.96 -17.99 -2.81
N PHE A 53 -7.58 -16.86 -2.20
CA PHE A 53 -8.13 -16.43 -0.91
C PHE A 53 -9.62 -16.10 -1.02
N ARG A 54 -10.07 -15.57 -2.16
CA ARG A 54 -11.50 -15.38 -2.43
C ARG A 54 -12.23 -16.72 -2.52
N LYS A 55 -11.71 -17.70 -3.30
CA LYS A 55 -12.30 -19.05 -3.38
C LYS A 55 -12.43 -19.71 -2.02
N TRP A 56 -11.41 -19.59 -1.17
CA TRP A 56 -11.48 -20.13 0.19
C TRP A 56 -12.52 -19.41 1.06
N ALA A 57 -12.72 -18.10 0.86
CA ALA A 57 -13.78 -17.38 1.55
C ALA A 57 -15.17 -17.86 1.12
N ASP A 58 -15.36 -18.15 -0.16
CA ASP A 58 -16.63 -18.70 -0.68
C ASP A 58 -16.88 -20.12 -0.16
N GLU A 59 -15.84 -20.94 0.01
CA GLU A 59 -15.94 -22.34 0.47
C GLU A 59 -16.06 -22.46 1.99
N TYR A 60 -15.26 -21.71 2.76
CA TYR A 60 -15.13 -21.88 4.22
C TYR A 60 -15.80 -20.76 5.01
N GLY A 61 -16.32 -19.74 4.34
CA GLY A 61 -17.02 -18.62 4.96
C GLY A 61 -16.15 -17.36 5.20
N PRO A 62 -16.76 -16.33 5.80
CA PRO A 62 -16.17 -15.01 5.93
C PRO A 62 -14.98 -14.93 6.90
N VAL A 63 -14.79 -15.96 7.72
CA VAL A 63 -13.64 -16.12 8.62
C VAL A 63 -13.16 -17.55 8.55
N TYR A 64 -11.99 -17.76 8.02
CA TYR A 64 -11.38 -19.08 7.89
C TYR A 64 -9.91 -19.07 8.35
N SER A 65 -9.33 -20.26 8.52
CA SER A 65 -7.96 -20.38 8.97
C SER A 65 -7.08 -21.13 7.97
N LEU A 66 -5.80 -20.73 7.94
CA LEU A 66 -4.71 -21.43 7.28
C LEU A 66 -3.68 -21.81 8.34
N ILE A 67 -3.08 -22.98 8.20
CA ILE A 67 -1.95 -23.40 9.06
C ILE A 67 -0.70 -23.42 8.18
N LEU A 68 0.20 -22.46 8.36
CA LEU A 68 1.43 -22.38 7.57
C LEU A 68 2.58 -22.98 8.41
N GLY A 69 2.85 -24.26 8.20
CA GLY A 69 3.75 -25.02 9.06
C GLY A 69 3.25 -25.08 10.50
N THR A 70 3.89 -24.33 11.39
CA THR A 70 3.49 -24.23 12.81
C THR A 70 2.66 -22.99 13.13
N LYS A 71 2.47 -22.08 12.17
CA LYS A 71 1.84 -20.79 12.41
C LYS A 71 0.38 -20.76 11.93
N PRO A 72 -0.60 -20.50 12.80
CA PRO A 72 -1.97 -20.25 12.39
C PRO A 72 -2.12 -18.86 11.80
N PHE A 73 -2.93 -18.77 10.73
CA PHE A 73 -3.40 -17.53 10.12
C PHE A 73 -4.91 -17.53 10.08
N ILE A 74 -5.53 -16.43 10.46
CA ILE A 74 -6.96 -16.19 10.38
C ILE A 74 -7.20 -15.17 9.27
N VAL A 75 -8.04 -15.51 8.32
CA VAL A 75 -8.36 -14.64 7.18
C VAL A 75 -9.74 -14.05 7.38
N LEU A 76 -9.82 -12.72 7.36
CA LEU A 76 -11.05 -11.96 7.52
C LEU A 76 -11.52 -11.50 6.13
N SER A 77 -12.63 -12.07 5.66
CA SER A 77 -13.19 -11.81 4.33
C SER A 77 -14.58 -11.13 4.39
N SER A 78 -14.93 -10.51 5.53
CA SER A 78 -16.15 -9.72 5.64
C SER A 78 -15.91 -8.40 6.39
N ALA A 79 -16.71 -7.39 6.04
CA ALA A 79 -16.68 -6.09 6.71
C ALA A 79 -16.95 -6.22 8.22
N GLN A 80 -17.89 -7.12 8.61
CA GLN A 80 -18.24 -7.35 10.00
C GLN A 80 -17.07 -7.94 10.80
N ALA A 81 -16.38 -8.94 10.26
CA ALA A 81 -15.22 -9.55 10.92
C ALA A 81 -14.07 -8.55 11.11
N VAL A 82 -13.80 -7.72 10.10
CA VAL A 82 -12.81 -6.64 10.21
C VAL A 82 -13.21 -5.63 11.29
N LYS A 83 -14.49 -5.23 11.33
CA LYS A 83 -15.02 -4.31 12.35
C LYS A 83 -14.90 -4.86 13.75
N ASP A 84 -15.29 -6.12 13.95
CA ASP A 84 -15.31 -6.72 15.28
C ASP A 84 -13.92 -6.98 15.83
N LEU A 85 -13.00 -7.47 14.99
CA LEU A 85 -11.68 -7.90 15.44
C LEU A 85 -10.64 -6.77 15.32
N LEU A 86 -10.52 -6.12 14.17
CA LEU A 86 -9.45 -5.14 13.95
C LEU A 86 -9.79 -3.75 14.49
N ASP A 87 -11.07 -3.35 14.55
CA ASP A 87 -11.47 -2.06 15.13
C ASP A 87 -11.83 -2.20 16.61
N LYS A 88 -12.91 -2.94 16.94
CA LYS A 88 -13.41 -3.02 18.33
C LYS A 88 -12.43 -3.69 19.29
N LYS A 89 -11.74 -4.73 18.83
CA LYS A 89 -10.73 -5.45 19.62
C LYS A 89 -9.29 -5.04 19.23
N SER A 90 -9.09 -3.83 18.69
CA SER A 90 -7.80 -3.37 18.16
C SER A 90 -6.64 -3.47 19.14
N ALA A 91 -6.89 -3.42 20.45
CA ALA A 91 -5.85 -3.62 21.46
C ALA A 91 -5.21 -5.01 21.39
N LEU A 92 -5.99 -6.05 21.04
CA LEU A 92 -5.54 -7.42 20.92
C LEU A 92 -4.95 -7.73 19.54
N TYR A 93 -5.45 -7.07 18.49
CA TYR A 93 -5.19 -7.38 17.08
C TYR A 93 -4.24 -6.38 16.40
N SER A 94 -3.49 -5.58 17.16
CA SER A 94 -2.57 -4.59 16.59
C SER A 94 -1.12 -5.02 16.55
N ASP A 95 -0.77 -6.22 16.98
CA ASP A 95 0.59 -6.73 16.83
C ASP A 95 0.89 -7.15 15.39
N ARG A 96 2.12 -7.53 15.10
CA ARG A 96 2.57 -8.09 13.83
C ARG A 96 3.19 -9.45 14.05
N GLN A 97 2.88 -10.37 13.17
CA GLN A 97 3.61 -11.64 13.15
C GLN A 97 5.04 -11.39 12.64
N GLU A 98 6.01 -11.99 13.31
CA GLU A 98 7.41 -11.87 12.89
C GLU A 98 7.60 -12.39 11.46
N MET A 99 8.16 -11.55 10.60
CA MET A 99 8.62 -11.87 9.26
C MET A 99 10.15 -11.83 9.25
N TYR A 100 10.77 -13.00 9.39
CA TYR A 100 12.21 -13.08 9.58
C TYR A 100 13.00 -12.49 8.40
N VAL A 101 12.63 -12.86 7.17
CA VAL A 101 13.32 -12.35 5.98
C VAL A 101 13.03 -10.87 5.77
N GLY A 102 11.77 -10.45 5.76
CA GLY A 102 11.40 -9.07 5.45
C GLY A 102 11.68 -8.09 6.59
N GLN A 103 11.37 -8.45 7.84
CA GLN A 103 11.49 -7.53 8.97
C GLN A 103 12.85 -7.60 9.64
N ILE A 104 13.35 -8.81 9.92
CA ILE A 104 14.60 -8.93 10.71
C ILE A 104 15.81 -8.74 9.78
N LEU A 105 15.90 -9.51 8.69
CA LEU A 105 17.04 -9.42 7.79
C LEU A 105 16.95 -8.23 6.84
N GLY A 106 15.77 -8.00 6.24
CA GLY A 106 15.55 -6.98 5.20
C GLY A 106 15.38 -5.57 5.72
N SER A 107 15.21 -5.36 7.04
CA SER A 107 15.09 -4.01 7.61
C SER A 107 15.67 -3.84 9.01
N GLY A 108 16.40 -4.84 9.55
CA GLY A 108 16.97 -4.77 10.90
C GLY A 108 15.92 -4.57 12.01
N GLY A 109 14.65 -4.92 11.78
CA GLY A 109 13.54 -4.67 12.70
C GLY A 109 13.02 -3.23 12.72
N LEU A 110 13.57 -2.33 11.89
CA LEU A 110 13.32 -0.89 11.96
C LEU A 110 12.11 -0.41 11.16
N ARG A 111 11.60 -1.20 10.19
CA ARG A 111 10.49 -0.79 9.32
C ARG A 111 9.17 -0.68 10.10
N LEU A 112 8.68 0.55 10.26
CA LEU A 112 7.50 0.87 11.08
C LEU A 112 6.25 0.06 10.70
N LEU A 113 6.03 -0.19 9.40
CA LEU A 113 4.89 -0.97 8.90
C LEU A 113 4.85 -2.39 9.49
N MET A 114 6.02 -3.02 9.66
CA MET A 114 6.17 -4.40 10.13
C MET A 114 6.50 -4.51 11.63
N MET A 115 6.75 -3.38 12.29
CA MET A 115 7.13 -3.35 13.70
C MET A 115 6.01 -3.89 14.59
N GLY A 116 6.32 -4.74 15.55
CA GLY A 116 5.39 -5.26 16.56
C GLY A 116 4.74 -4.17 17.41
N TYR A 117 3.63 -4.50 18.07
CA TYR A 117 2.90 -3.56 18.91
C TYR A 117 3.59 -3.39 20.27
N GLY A 118 4.33 -2.30 20.42
CA GLY A 118 5.10 -2.02 21.65
C GLY A 118 5.22 -0.52 21.91
N PRO A 119 5.95 -0.12 22.97
CA PRO A 119 6.14 1.31 23.32
C PRO A 119 6.78 2.11 22.16
N THR A 120 7.84 1.57 21.54
CA THR A 120 8.55 2.19 20.41
C THR A 120 7.61 2.44 19.24
N TRP A 121 6.84 1.40 18.83
CA TRP A 121 5.86 1.58 17.76
C TRP A 121 4.81 2.64 18.09
N ARG A 122 4.32 2.67 19.34
CA ARG A 122 3.31 3.66 19.76
C ARG A 122 3.83 5.08 19.72
N SER A 123 5.08 5.30 20.13
CA SER A 123 5.74 6.61 20.06
C SER A 123 5.86 7.06 18.60
N PHE A 124 6.44 6.25 17.73
CA PHE A 124 6.59 6.58 16.32
C PHE A 124 5.25 6.74 15.60
N ARG A 125 4.26 5.89 15.92
CA ARG A 125 2.91 6.02 15.37
C ARG A 125 2.23 7.35 15.75
N LYS A 126 2.39 7.78 17.00
CA LYS A 126 1.87 9.06 17.48
C LYS A 126 2.50 10.22 16.72
N LEU A 127 3.83 10.20 16.55
CA LEU A 127 4.56 11.21 15.78
C LEU A 127 4.06 11.27 14.33
N VAL A 128 4.01 10.12 13.63
CA VAL A 128 3.50 10.07 12.26
C VAL A 128 2.07 10.58 12.16
N HIS A 129 1.20 10.22 13.11
CA HIS A 129 -0.19 10.71 13.13
C HIS A 129 -0.28 12.22 13.35
N SER A 130 0.54 12.80 14.22
CA SER A 130 0.52 14.26 14.47
C SER A 130 0.89 15.08 13.23
N LEU A 131 1.71 14.52 12.33
CA LEU A 131 2.21 15.19 11.13
C LEU A 131 1.43 14.85 9.85
N LEU A 132 0.53 13.85 9.90
CA LEU A 132 -0.32 13.44 8.76
C LEU A 132 -1.82 13.53 9.04
N ASN A 133 -2.21 14.18 10.16
CA ASN A 133 -3.63 14.38 10.48
C ASN A 133 -4.32 15.32 9.47
N VAL A 134 -5.64 15.40 9.55
CA VAL A 134 -6.47 16.16 8.60
C VAL A 134 -6.07 17.63 8.47
N THR A 135 -5.68 18.27 9.58
CA THR A 135 -5.29 19.68 9.61
C THR A 135 -3.93 19.89 8.94
N THR A 136 -2.94 19.12 9.33
CA THR A 136 -1.59 19.18 8.74
C THR A 136 -1.62 18.77 7.25
N ALA A 137 -2.44 17.78 6.87
CA ALA A 137 -2.58 17.37 5.48
C ALA A 137 -3.07 18.50 4.55
N LYS A 138 -3.82 19.48 5.08
CA LYS A 138 -4.23 20.67 4.31
C LYS A 138 -3.03 21.57 3.96
N SER A 139 -2.04 21.69 4.83
CA SER A 139 -0.85 22.52 4.57
C SER A 139 0.03 21.98 3.42
N TYR A 140 -0.13 20.71 3.04
CA TYR A 140 0.60 20.11 1.92
C TYR A 140 -0.07 20.33 0.55
N VAL A 141 -1.26 20.94 0.49
CA VAL A 141 -1.97 21.20 -0.77
C VAL A 141 -1.12 22.00 -1.78
N PRO A 142 -0.34 23.03 -1.40
CA PRO A 142 0.54 23.71 -2.34
C PRO A 142 1.57 22.77 -3.00
N TYR A 143 2.12 21.81 -2.24
CA TYR A 143 3.03 20.80 -2.78
C TYR A 143 2.31 19.86 -3.75
N GLN A 144 1.11 19.40 -3.38
CA GLN A 144 0.27 18.58 -4.25
C GLN A 144 -0.09 19.29 -5.56
N ASP A 145 -0.42 20.58 -5.48
CA ASP A 145 -0.78 21.40 -6.64
C ASP A 145 0.40 21.56 -7.61
N LEU A 146 1.58 21.92 -7.10
CA LEU A 146 2.78 22.09 -7.90
C LEU A 146 3.19 20.80 -8.61
N GLU A 147 3.32 19.71 -7.86
CA GLU A 147 3.79 18.44 -8.41
C GLU A 147 2.77 17.84 -9.39
N ASN A 148 1.47 18.09 -9.17
CA ASN A 148 0.42 17.68 -10.09
C ASN A 148 0.47 18.49 -11.41
N LYS A 149 0.71 19.79 -11.36
CA LYS A 149 0.91 20.63 -12.57
C LYS A 149 2.07 20.13 -13.41
N GLN A 150 3.19 19.75 -12.77
CA GLN A 150 4.32 19.15 -13.50
C GLN A 150 3.94 17.80 -14.11
N MET A 151 3.21 16.94 -13.40
CA MET A 151 2.73 15.66 -13.95
C MET A 151 1.89 15.86 -15.22
N LEU A 152 0.95 16.80 -15.20
CA LEU A 152 0.14 17.11 -16.39
C LEU A 152 1.00 17.61 -17.55
N TYR A 153 1.96 18.51 -17.27
CA TYR A 153 2.90 19.00 -18.27
C TYR A 153 3.73 17.87 -18.89
N GLU A 154 4.26 16.97 -18.06
CA GLU A 154 5.00 15.80 -18.53
C GLU A 154 4.14 14.88 -19.41
N MET A 155 2.86 14.67 -19.04
CA MET A 155 1.92 13.91 -19.86
C MET A 155 1.60 14.58 -21.20
N VAL A 156 1.72 15.91 -21.31
CA VAL A 156 1.59 16.64 -22.59
C VAL A 156 2.83 16.44 -23.46
N VAL A 157 4.03 16.56 -22.87
CA VAL A 157 5.28 16.57 -23.65
C VAL A 157 5.85 15.16 -23.89
N GLN A 158 5.51 14.22 -23.04
CA GLN A 158 5.97 12.82 -23.09
C GLN A 158 4.83 11.84 -22.77
N PRO A 159 3.75 11.81 -23.58
CA PRO A 159 2.53 11.05 -23.27
C PRO A 159 2.78 9.53 -23.11
N ASP A 160 3.77 8.97 -23.78
CA ASP A 160 4.10 7.54 -23.70
C ASP A 160 4.74 7.16 -22.34
N HIS A 161 5.20 8.15 -21.58
CA HIS A 161 5.82 7.98 -20.26
C HIS A 161 4.88 8.36 -19.11
N PHE A 162 3.56 8.22 -19.29
CA PHE A 162 2.57 8.63 -18.28
C PHE A 162 2.72 7.92 -16.93
N LEU A 163 3.11 6.63 -16.91
CA LEU A 163 3.40 5.91 -15.66
C LEU A 163 4.57 6.57 -14.91
N GLN A 164 5.62 6.91 -15.63
CA GLN A 164 6.79 7.57 -15.05
C GLN A 164 6.44 8.97 -14.50
N SER A 165 5.58 9.71 -15.20
CA SER A 165 5.08 11.02 -14.73
C SER A 165 4.25 10.87 -13.45
N ILE A 166 3.39 9.85 -13.37
CA ILE A 166 2.60 9.53 -12.17
C ILE A 166 3.54 9.13 -11.00
N ARG A 167 4.53 8.27 -11.24
CA ARG A 167 5.52 7.87 -10.22
C ARG A 167 6.34 9.05 -9.72
N ARG A 168 6.81 9.91 -10.64
CA ARG A 168 7.51 11.15 -10.26
C ARG A 168 6.63 12.06 -9.40
N TYR A 169 5.38 12.28 -9.80
CA TYR A 169 4.40 13.07 -9.03
C TYR A 169 4.31 12.57 -7.59
N SER A 170 4.02 11.29 -7.41
CA SER A 170 3.82 10.69 -6.10
C SER A 170 5.10 10.74 -5.24
N ASN A 171 6.27 10.46 -5.84
CA ASN A 171 7.55 10.51 -5.14
C ASN A 171 7.97 11.93 -4.79
N ALA A 172 7.93 12.89 -5.74
CA ALA A 172 8.35 14.27 -5.51
C ALA A 172 7.48 14.94 -4.43
N LEU A 173 6.17 14.70 -4.45
CA LEU A 173 5.27 15.13 -3.39
C LEU A 173 5.71 14.55 -2.03
N THR A 174 5.94 13.25 -1.97
CA THR A 174 6.29 12.58 -0.72
C THR A 174 7.66 13.02 -0.20
N THR A 175 8.64 13.15 -1.09
CA THR A 175 9.98 13.63 -0.74
C THR A 175 9.92 15.07 -0.18
N THR A 176 9.11 15.94 -0.79
CA THR A 176 8.90 17.31 -0.29
C THR A 176 8.24 17.30 1.10
N MET A 177 7.17 16.53 1.27
CA MET A 177 6.44 16.45 2.54
C MET A 177 7.28 15.85 3.67
N VAL A 178 8.13 14.87 3.36
CA VAL A 178 8.92 14.16 4.37
C VAL A 178 10.22 14.87 4.67
N PHE A 179 10.95 15.32 3.65
CA PHE A 179 12.33 15.80 3.79
C PHE A 179 12.53 17.28 3.42
N GLY A 180 11.53 17.96 2.85
CA GLY A 180 11.62 19.38 2.50
C GLY A 180 12.20 19.72 1.12
N TRP A 181 12.55 18.73 0.30
CA TRP A 181 12.97 18.94 -1.09
C TRP A 181 12.21 18.03 -2.05
N ARG A 182 12.21 18.36 -3.33
CA ARG A 182 11.50 17.64 -4.38
C ARG A 182 12.46 16.86 -5.31
N SER A 183 11.94 15.80 -5.92
CA SER A 183 12.59 15.08 -7.02
C SER A 183 12.04 15.62 -8.34
N PRO A 184 12.77 16.51 -9.05
CA PRO A 184 12.23 17.21 -10.21
C PRO A 184 12.12 16.34 -11.47
N ILE A 185 12.82 15.21 -11.53
CA ILE A 185 12.90 14.33 -12.70
C ILE A 185 12.67 12.87 -12.32
N TYR A 186 12.03 12.10 -13.20
CA TYR A 186 11.81 10.66 -12.96
C TYR A 186 13.11 9.84 -12.87
N ARG A 187 14.13 10.21 -13.65
CA ARG A 187 15.45 9.51 -13.65
C ARG A 187 16.38 9.95 -12.52
N ASP A 188 15.84 10.48 -11.44
CA ASP A 188 16.61 10.72 -10.22
C ASP A 188 17.15 9.37 -9.69
N PRO A 189 18.47 9.24 -9.46
CA PRO A 189 19.07 7.96 -9.03
C PRO A 189 18.47 7.42 -7.72
N LYS A 190 18.13 8.31 -6.76
CA LYS A 190 17.53 7.90 -5.48
C LYS A 190 16.10 7.41 -5.65
N LEU A 191 15.34 8.04 -6.57
CA LEU A 191 14.01 7.60 -6.94
C LEU A 191 14.05 6.20 -7.59
N MET A 192 14.95 6.00 -8.53
CA MET A 192 15.14 4.69 -9.17
C MET A 192 15.52 3.62 -8.14
N GLN A 193 16.49 3.92 -7.27
CA GLN A 193 16.91 3.02 -6.18
C GLN A 193 15.74 2.64 -5.26
N LEU A 194 14.82 3.59 -4.97
CA LEU A 194 13.64 3.33 -4.15
C LEU A 194 12.71 2.31 -4.81
N PHE A 195 12.36 2.51 -6.09
CA PHE A 195 11.47 1.59 -6.82
C PHE A 195 12.11 0.23 -7.08
N ASP A 196 13.41 0.17 -7.35
CA ASP A 196 14.15 -1.09 -7.45
C ASP A 196 14.13 -1.83 -6.11
N GLY A 197 14.27 -1.11 -4.99
CA GLY A 197 14.13 -1.65 -3.63
C GLY A 197 12.76 -2.28 -3.38
N PHE A 198 11.67 -1.69 -3.86
CA PHE A 198 10.32 -2.29 -3.77
C PHE A 198 10.24 -3.62 -4.50
N ALA A 199 10.80 -3.71 -5.69
CA ALA A 199 10.81 -4.94 -6.47
C ALA A 199 11.66 -6.03 -5.79
N GLU A 200 12.86 -5.69 -5.30
CA GLU A 200 13.72 -6.61 -4.53
C GLU A 200 13.03 -7.06 -3.23
N PHE A 201 12.36 -6.15 -2.52
CA PHE A 201 11.64 -6.46 -1.29
C PHE A 201 10.45 -7.40 -1.54
N ALA A 202 9.70 -7.17 -2.61
CA ALA A 202 8.61 -8.06 -3.03
C ALA A 202 9.16 -9.46 -3.36
N GLU A 203 10.24 -9.54 -4.14
CA GLU A 203 10.88 -10.81 -4.52
C GLU A 203 11.28 -11.65 -3.30
N ILE A 204 12.03 -11.08 -2.35
CA ILE A 204 12.51 -11.84 -1.18
C ILE A 204 11.39 -12.31 -0.24
N ASN A 205 10.26 -11.58 -0.20
CA ASN A 205 9.13 -11.93 0.66
C ASN A 205 8.12 -12.87 0.01
N GLN A 206 8.09 -12.97 -1.31
CA GLN A 206 7.23 -13.90 -2.05
C GLN A 206 7.81 -15.31 -2.13
N THR A 207 9.06 -15.51 -1.79
CA THR A 207 9.69 -16.82 -1.88
C THR A 207 9.08 -17.80 -0.87
N GLY A 208 8.75 -19.02 -1.32
CA GLY A 208 8.33 -20.09 -0.40
C GLY A 208 9.36 -20.36 0.70
N ILE A 209 10.65 -20.04 0.44
CA ILE A 209 11.74 -20.12 1.42
C ILE A 209 11.53 -19.10 2.56
N ALA A 210 11.08 -17.88 2.30
CA ALA A 210 10.78 -16.91 3.36
C ALA A 210 9.72 -17.47 4.32
N ALA A 211 8.62 -18.00 3.77
CA ALA A 211 7.57 -18.65 4.57
C ALA A 211 8.05 -19.87 5.36
N LEU A 212 8.96 -20.67 4.79
CA LEU A 212 9.59 -21.79 5.50
C LEU A 212 10.46 -21.33 6.66
N LEU A 213 11.27 -20.27 6.47
CA LEU A 213 12.11 -19.70 7.54
C LEU A 213 11.28 -19.05 8.65
N ASP A 214 10.12 -18.51 8.31
CA ASP A 214 9.17 -18.01 9.31
C ASP A 214 8.51 -19.13 10.10
N SER A 215 8.15 -20.23 9.42
CA SER A 215 7.45 -21.37 10.02
C SER A 215 8.36 -22.32 10.79
N PHE A 216 9.63 -22.42 10.39
CA PHE A 216 10.63 -23.36 10.95
C PHE A 216 11.93 -22.62 11.31
N PRO A 217 11.98 -21.93 12.50
CA PRO A 217 13.14 -21.13 12.90
C PRO A 217 14.48 -21.90 12.97
N VAL A 218 14.45 -23.23 13.12
CA VAL A 218 15.66 -24.06 13.10
C VAL A 218 16.42 -23.94 11.76
N LEU A 219 15.70 -23.74 10.66
CA LEU A 219 16.30 -23.59 9.33
C LEU A 219 17.10 -22.29 9.18
N ARG A 220 16.85 -21.28 10.02
CA ARG A 220 17.55 -19.98 10.01
C ARG A 220 19.04 -20.13 10.35
N LYS A 221 19.44 -21.26 10.98
CA LYS A 221 20.83 -21.58 11.35
C LYS A 221 21.63 -22.17 10.18
N LEU A 222 20.99 -22.48 9.06
CA LEU A 222 21.69 -22.96 7.87
C LEU A 222 22.58 -21.84 7.30
N PRO A 223 23.75 -22.17 6.75
CA PRO A 223 24.65 -21.18 6.19
C PRO A 223 24.06 -20.49 4.95
N ASP A 224 24.49 -19.24 4.71
CA ASP A 224 23.96 -18.37 3.65
C ASP A 224 24.07 -18.97 2.24
N PHE A 225 25.03 -19.87 1.97
CA PHE A 225 25.14 -20.53 0.66
C PHE A 225 23.99 -21.52 0.38
N LEU A 226 23.34 -22.05 1.41
CA LEU A 226 22.13 -22.87 1.30
C LEU A 226 20.85 -22.01 1.30
N LEU A 227 20.94 -20.77 1.76
CA LEU A 227 19.83 -19.83 1.88
C LEU A 227 20.15 -18.49 1.21
N PRO A 228 20.24 -18.42 -0.13
CA PRO A 228 20.58 -17.20 -0.86
C PRO A 228 19.67 -16.02 -0.52
N VAL A 229 18.41 -16.29 -0.14
CA VAL A 229 17.45 -15.26 0.28
C VAL A 229 17.92 -14.45 1.49
N GLN A 230 18.64 -15.08 2.45
CA GLN A 230 19.19 -14.36 3.59
C GLN A 230 20.25 -13.34 3.16
N LYS A 231 21.14 -13.72 2.23
CA LYS A 231 22.15 -12.82 1.68
C LYS A 231 21.50 -11.66 0.92
N LYS A 232 20.52 -11.94 0.05
CA LYS A 232 19.75 -10.91 -0.67
C LYS A 232 19.07 -9.94 0.31
N ALA A 233 18.41 -10.45 1.35
CA ALA A 233 17.72 -9.62 2.35
C ALA A 233 18.68 -8.71 3.13
N LYS A 234 19.85 -9.21 3.54
CA LYS A 234 20.89 -8.40 4.20
C LYS A 234 21.45 -7.32 3.29
N GLU A 235 21.65 -7.62 2.00
CA GLU A 235 22.12 -6.64 1.01
C GLU A 235 21.07 -5.57 0.73
N LEU A 236 19.81 -5.95 0.61
CA LEU A 236 18.70 -5.00 0.47
C LEU A 236 18.62 -4.06 1.68
N HIS A 237 18.70 -4.62 2.91
CA HIS A 237 18.73 -3.79 4.13
C HIS A 237 19.85 -2.75 4.09
N ARG A 238 21.05 -3.15 3.66
CA ARG A 238 22.19 -2.22 3.53
C ARG A 238 21.88 -1.09 2.54
N LYS A 239 21.39 -1.42 1.35
CA LYS A 239 21.04 -0.44 0.30
C LYS A 239 19.94 0.54 0.77
N GLU A 240 18.87 0.02 1.37
CA GLU A 240 17.77 0.84 1.89
C GLU A 240 18.21 1.73 3.06
N LYS A 241 18.98 1.17 3.99
CA LYS A 241 19.53 1.94 5.11
C LYS A 241 20.39 3.09 4.63
N ASP A 242 21.29 2.85 3.67
CA ASP A 242 22.16 3.89 3.08
C ASP A 242 21.32 4.98 2.40
N LEU A 243 20.27 4.59 1.64
CA LEU A 243 19.35 5.53 1.00
C LEU A 243 18.63 6.40 2.04
N TYR A 244 17.98 5.79 3.03
CA TYR A 244 17.19 6.52 4.04
C TYR A 244 18.08 7.39 4.94
N LEU A 245 19.25 6.91 5.34
CA LEU A 245 20.22 7.70 6.07
C LEU A 245 20.69 8.92 5.25
N SER A 246 20.94 8.74 3.95
CA SER A 246 21.33 9.85 3.08
C SER A 246 20.28 10.96 3.04
N HIS A 247 19.00 10.60 3.04
CA HIS A 247 17.90 11.55 3.09
C HIS A 247 17.76 12.19 4.48
N TRP A 248 17.78 11.38 5.54
CA TRP A 248 17.66 11.87 6.90
C TRP A 248 18.78 12.82 7.29
N LEU A 249 20.04 12.44 7.04
CA LEU A 249 21.21 13.25 7.39
C LEU A 249 21.25 14.56 6.62
N LYS A 250 20.82 14.55 5.33
CA LYS A 250 20.65 15.78 4.58
C LYS A 250 19.59 16.68 5.22
N ALA A 251 18.41 16.15 5.55
CA ALA A 251 17.36 16.93 6.21
C ALA A 251 17.84 17.51 7.55
N LYS A 252 18.57 16.73 8.34
CA LYS A 252 19.15 17.15 9.63
C LYS A 252 20.17 18.29 9.44
N GLN A 253 20.97 18.22 8.37
CA GLN A 253 21.89 19.30 8.02
C GLN A 253 21.12 20.57 7.61
N ASP A 254 20.13 20.43 6.72
CA ASP A 254 19.31 21.56 6.25
C ASP A 254 18.52 22.22 7.41
N ILE A 255 18.13 21.44 8.45
CA ILE A 255 17.55 21.99 9.69
C ILE A 255 18.58 22.82 10.46
N ALA A 256 19.79 22.29 10.63
CA ALA A 256 20.86 23.00 11.36
C ALA A 256 21.28 24.31 10.66
N ASP A 257 21.27 24.31 9.32
CA ASP A 257 21.61 25.49 8.51
C ASP A 257 20.43 26.47 8.35
N GLY A 258 19.23 26.12 8.87
CA GLY A 258 18.01 26.95 8.75
C GLY A 258 17.47 27.04 7.31
N SER A 259 17.90 26.18 6.39
CA SER A 259 17.53 26.18 4.97
C SER A 259 16.34 25.26 4.65
N ILE A 260 15.94 24.40 5.61
CA ILE A 260 14.90 23.39 5.38
C ILE A 260 13.51 24.03 5.17
N LYS A 261 12.74 23.47 4.26
CA LYS A 261 11.33 23.81 4.09
C LYS A 261 10.47 23.03 5.10
N PRO A 262 9.26 23.54 5.43
CA PRO A 262 8.34 22.83 6.34
C PRO A 262 8.09 21.40 5.87
N CYS A 263 8.47 20.41 6.68
CA CYS A 263 8.37 18.99 6.35
C CYS A 263 8.30 18.13 7.62
N PHE A 264 8.05 16.82 7.43
CA PHE A 264 7.98 15.85 8.52
C PHE A 264 9.29 15.77 9.33
N CYS A 265 10.46 15.86 8.68
CA CYS A 265 11.75 15.71 9.36
C CYS A 265 12.05 16.81 10.38
N VAL A 266 11.42 17.98 10.30
CA VAL A 266 11.53 19.03 11.36
C VAL A 266 11.00 18.49 12.69
N GLY A 267 9.75 18.00 12.72
CA GLY A 267 9.17 17.42 13.94
C GLY A 267 9.84 16.08 14.34
N LEU A 268 10.39 15.34 13.38
CA LEU A 268 11.16 14.11 13.67
C LEU A 268 12.48 14.43 14.40
N ALA A 269 13.17 15.51 14.03
CA ALA A 269 14.40 15.96 14.70
C ALA A 269 14.12 16.40 16.14
N GLU A 270 13.05 17.18 16.36
CA GLU A 270 12.60 17.56 17.71
C GLU A 270 12.26 16.34 18.57
N ALA A 271 11.57 15.35 17.99
CA ALA A 271 11.24 14.10 18.67
C ALA A 271 12.50 13.28 18.98
N GLN A 272 13.48 13.23 18.07
CA GLN A 272 14.75 12.53 18.29
C GLN A 272 15.51 13.10 19.50
N GLU A 273 15.57 14.40 19.63
CA GLU A 273 16.21 15.06 20.79
C GLU A 273 15.51 14.72 22.10
N LYS A 274 14.18 14.69 22.08
CA LYS A 274 13.36 14.42 23.25
C LYS A 274 13.35 12.96 23.67
N GLU A 275 13.17 12.04 22.72
CA GLU A 275 12.96 10.61 22.97
C GLU A 275 14.25 9.78 22.86
N LYS A 276 15.36 10.41 22.41
CA LYS A 276 16.71 9.81 22.37
C LYS A 276 16.83 8.55 21.53
N PHE A 277 16.18 8.49 20.36
CA PHE A 277 16.42 7.41 19.39
C PHE A 277 17.53 7.78 18.40
N ASP A 278 18.12 6.78 17.75
CA ASP A 278 19.28 6.95 16.87
C ASP A 278 18.91 7.40 15.43
N ASP A 279 19.91 7.78 14.64
CA ASP A 279 19.72 8.21 13.25
C ASP A 279 19.22 7.07 12.34
N ALA A 280 19.52 5.81 12.65
CA ALA A 280 19.00 4.68 11.87
C ALA A 280 17.49 4.52 12.08
N GLN A 281 17.00 4.71 13.30
CA GLN A 281 15.57 4.72 13.61
C GLN A 281 14.87 5.89 12.91
N ALA A 282 15.44 7.11 13.00
CA ALA A 282 14.90 8.29 12.30
C ALA A 282 14.86 8.09 10.78
N ALA A 283 15.93 7.56 10.20
CA ALA A 283 16.02 7.24 8.79
C ALA A 283 14.95 6.23 8.33
N TYR A 284 14.73 5.16 9.10
CA TYR A 284 13.67 4.18 8.77
C TYR A 284 12.26 4.70 9.00
N ILE A 285 12.03 5.60 9.97
CA ILE A 285 10.72 6.26 10.13
C ILE A 285 10.40 7.11 8.91
N SER A 286 11.31 8.02 8.54
CA SER A 286 11.15 8.91 7.38
C SER A 286 11.16 8.12 6.06
N GLY A 287 12.05 7.11 5.93
CA GLY A 287 12.12 6.21 4.79
C GLY A 287 10.83 5.40 4.59
N THR A 288 10.23 4.88 5.67
CA THR A 288 8.93 4.18 5.57
C THR A 288 7.81 5.10 5.03
N LEU A 289 7.83 6.39 5.38
CA LEU A 289 6.87 7.35 4.81
C LEU A 289 7.15 7.63 3.34
N LEU A 290 8.43 7.73 2.96
CA LEU A 290 8.84 7.88 1.56
C LEU A 290 8.35 6.69 0.71
N GLU A 291 8.55 5.47 1.18
CA GLU A 291 8.04 4.25 0.53
C GLU A 291 6.52 4.30 0.37
N ALA A 292 5.81 4.48 1.48
CA ALA A 292 4.36 4.39 1.52
C ALA A 292 3.68 5.42 0.61
N GLY A 293 4.18 6.65 0.58
CA GLY A 293 3.60 7.72 -0.22
C GLY A 293 3.97 7.64 -1.71
N SER A 294 5.17 7.13 -2.05
CA SER A 294 5.63 7.08 -3.45
C SER A 294 4.92 6.02 -4.27
N ASP A 295 4.66 4.84 -3.73
CA ASP A 295 4.15 3.70 -4.50
C ASP A 295 2.62 3.63 -4.50
N THR A 296 1.96 3.77 -3.36
CA THR A 296 0.51 3.52 -3.26
C THR A 296 -0.34 4.51 -4.07
N THR A 297 -0.01 5.80 -4.02
CA THR A 297 -0.73 6.84 -4.76
C THR A 297 -0.51 6.69 -6.26
N SER A 298 0.73 6.40 -6.69
CA SER A 298 1.03 6.16 -8.11
C SER A 298 0.33 4.92 -8.64
N SER A 299 0.30 3.83 -7.87
CA SER A 299 -0.40 2.60 -8.23
C SER A 299 -1.91 2.81 -8.40
N THR A 300 -2.54 3.60 -7.52
CA THR A 300 -3.97 3.93 -7.61
C THR A 300 -4.28 4.81 -8.84
N LEU A 301 -3.47 5.84 -9.11
CA LEU A 301 -3.64 6.68 -10.30
C LEU A 301 -3.42 5.90 -11.60
N TYR A 302 -2.48 4.96 -11.60
CA TYR A 302 -2.25 4.10 -12.75
C TYR A 302 -3.44 3.15 -13.00
N ALA A 303 -4.01 2.59 -11.93
CA ALA A 303 -5.25 1.79 -12.01
C ALA A 303 -6.44 2.63 -12.50
N PHE A 304 -6.52 3.90 -12.11
CA PHE A 304 -7.52 4.82 -12.64
C PHE A 304 -7.37 5.02 -14.16
N VAL A 305 -6.16 5.21 -14.67
CA VAL A 305 -5.91 5.29 -16.13
C VAL A 305 -6.34 4.01 -16.83
N GLN A 306 -6.06 2.83 -16.26
CA GLN A 306 -6.54 1.55 -16.77
C GLN A 306 -8.08 1.50 -16.83
N ALA A 307 -8.74 1.92 -15.76
CA ALA A 307 -10.21 1.95 -15.72
C ALA A 307 -10.79 2.87 -16.81
N MET A 308 -10.19 4.02 -17.05
CA MET A 308 -10.66 4.94 -18.10
C MET A 308 -10.47 4.38 -19.52
N LEU A 309 -9.44 3.55 -19.74
CA LEU A 309 -9.29 2.82 -21.01
C LEU A 309 -10.38 1.78 -21.21
N LEU A 310 -10.74 1.06 -20.16
CA LEU A 310 -11.71 -0.05 -20.22
C LEU A 310 -13.17 0.46 -20.23
N TYR A 311 -13.42 1.63 -19.63
CA TYR A 311 -14.76 2.20 -19.45
C TYR A 311 -14.86 3.64 -19.99
N PRO A 312 -14.77 3.84 -21.32
CA PRO A 312 -14.73 5.19 -21.92
C PRO A 312 -16.02 6.01 -21.69
N ASP A 313 -17.16 5.35 -21.46
CA ASP A 313 -18.41 6.04 -21.14
C ASP A 313 -18.38 6.67 -19.75
N ILE A 314 -17.72 6.01 -18.79
CA ILE A 314 -17.51 6.55 -17.44
C ILE A 314 -16.55 7.74 -17.50
N GLN A 315 -15.47 7.64 -18.30
CA GLN A 315 -14.57 8.75 -18.54
C GLN A 315 -15.34 9.98 -19.04
N ARG A 316 -16.18 9.80 -20.07
CA ARG A 316 -16.99 10.88 -20.65
C ARG A 316 -17.95 11.50 -19.63
N LYS A 317 -18.68 10.66 -18.88
CA LYS A 317 -19.61 11.15 -17.84
C LYS A 317 -18.89 11.98 -16.76
N ALA A 318 -17.70 11.59 -16.36
CA ALA A 318 -16.90 12.34 -15.40
C ALA A 318 -16.36 13.65 -16.00
N GLN A 319 -16.00 13.63 -17.28
CA GLN A 319 -15.60 14.85 -18.03
C GLN A 319 -16.75 15.83 -18.16
N ASP A 320 -17.97 15.36 -18.44
CA ASP A 320 -19.17 16.21 -18.54
C ASP A 320 -19.49 16.90 -17.20
N GLU A 321 -19.31 16.22 -16.06
CA GLU A 321 -19.44 16.85 -14.74
C GLU A 321 -18.40 17.96 -14.55
N ILE A 322 -17.13 17.71 -14.88
CA ILE A 322 -16.06 18.69 -14.76
C ILE A 322 -16.35 19.91 -15.64
N ASP A 323 -16.74 19.71 -16.89
CA ASP A 323 -17.03 20.80 -17.81
C ASP A 323 -18.21 21.68 -17.32
N LYS A 324 -19.21 21.05 -16.70
CA LYS A 324 -20.36 21.75 -16.13
C LYS A 324 -20.01 22.53 -14.87
N VAL A 325 -19.19 21.98 -13.97
CA VAL A 325 -18.91 22.53 -12.64
C VAL A 325 -17.73 23.48 -12.65
N VAL A 326 -16.66 23.09 -13.34
CA VAL A 326 -15.37 23.80 -13.34
C VAL A 326 -15.19 24.64 -14.59
N GLY A 327 -15.72 24.18 -15.72
CA GLY A 327 -15.58 24.85 -17.03
C GLY A 327 -14.13 24.75 -17.52
N GLU A 328 -13.66 25.91 -18.05
CA GLU A 328 -12.33 25.94 -18.69
C GLU A 328 -11.15 26.03 -17.73
N ARG A 329 -11.33 26.39 -16.48
CA ARG A 329 -10.23 26.48 -15.51
C ARG A 329 -9.74 25.10 -15.04
N ILE A 330 -8.52 25.03 -14.56
CA ILE A 330 -7.96 23.81 -13.97
C ILE A 330 -8.67 23.52 -12.63
N PRO A 331 -9.13 22.27 -12.35
CA PRO A 331 -9.72 21.90 -11.07
C PRO A 331 -8.78 22.14 -9.88
N THR A 332 -9.35 22.53 -8.75
CA THR A 332 -8.65 22.77 -7.48
C THR A 332 -9.27 21.95 -6.35
N MET A 333 -8.67 21.95 -5.16
CA MET A 333 -9.25 21.30 -3.98
C MET A 333 -10.61 21.90 -3.55
N GLU A 334 -10.91 23.14 -3.94
CA GLU A 334 -12.18 23.79 -3.64
C GLU A 334 -13.36 23.16 -4.41
N ASP A 335 -13.08 22.48 -5.52
CA ASP A 335 -14.07 21.81 -6.34
C ASP A 335 -14.48 20.43 -5.79
N GLU A 336 -13.75 19.90 -4.81
CA GLU A 336 -13.93 18.52 -4.34
C GLU A 336 -15.38 18.20 -3.97
N GLN A 337 -16.05 19.10 -3.25
CA GLN A 337 -17.43 18.87 -2.81
C GLN A 337 -18.47 18.97 -3.95
N SER A 338 -18.12 19.66 -5.03
CA SER A 338 -19.00 19.89 -6.19
C SER A 338 -18.82 18.84 -7.29
N LEU A 339 -17.68 18.11 -7.30
CA LEU A 339 -17.34 17.06 -8.28
C LEU A 339 -17.65 15.67 -7.73
N GLN A 340 -18.93 15.39 -7.50
CA GLN A 340 -19.38 14.17 -6.83
C GLN A 340 -19.11 12.91 -7.63
N TYR A 341 -19.30 12.92 -8.95
CA TYR A 341 -19.03 11.76 -9.79
C TYR A 341 -17.53 11.49 -9.94
N VAL A 342 -16.70 12.52 -9.98
CA VAL A 342 -15.24 12.39 -9.94
C VAL A 342 -14.79 11.77 -8.61
N ARG A 343 -15.38 12.18 -7.47
CA ARG A 343 -15.14 11.53 -6.16
C ARG A 343 -15.57 10.08 -6.15
N ALA A 344 -16.73 9.80 -6.77
CA ALA A 344 -17.22 8.42 -6.92
C ALA A 344 -16.26 7.57 -7.78
N CYS A 345 -15.68 8.13 -8.85
CA CYS A 345 -14.63 7.47 -9.63
C CYS A 345 -13.38 7.16 -8.79
N MET A 346 -12.96 8.09 -7.92
CA MET A 346 -11.83 7.88 -7.00
C MET A 346 -12.11 6.73 -6.02
N LYS A 347 -13.28 6.71 -5.38
CA LYS A 347 -13.68 5.63 -4.46
C LYS A 347 -13.79 4.28 -5.16
N GLU A 348 -14.38 4.26 -6.36
CA GLU A 348 -14.51 3.04 -7.14
C GLU A 348 -13.14 2.51 -7.60
N THR A 349 -12.19 3.39 -7.90
CA THR A 349 -10.81 2.96 -8.23
C THR A 349 -10.18 2.19 -7.08
N LEU A 350 -10.29 2.70 -5.85
CA LEU A 350 -9.79 2.06 -4.63
C LEU A 350 -10.50 0.74 -4.32
N ARG A 351 -11.79 0.61 -4.65
CA ARG A 351 -12.53 -0.65 -4.50
C ARG A 351 -12.17 -1.66 -5.59
N TRP A 352 -12.19 -1.22 -6.86
CA TRP A 352 -12.03 -2.07 -8.04
C TRP A 352 -10.61 -2.62 -8.17
N MET A 353 -9.61 -1.80 -7.81
CA MET A 353 -8.19 -2.15 -7.78
C MET A 353 -7.57 -1.68 -6.46
N PRO A 354 -7.83 -2.39 -5.34
CA PRO A 354 -7.18 -2.06 -4.07
C PRO A 354 -5.69 -2.35 -4.13
N THR A 355 -4.86 -1.34 -3.89
CA THR A 355 -3.39 -1.50 -3.92
C THR A 355 -2.87 -2.46 -2.85
N THR A 356 -3.59 -2.62 -1.74
CA THR A 356 -3.24 -3.57 -0.67
C THR A 356 -4.23 -4.74 -0.66
N ILE A 357 -4.19 -5.58 -1.68
CA ILE A 357 -5.18 -6.64 -1.98
C ILE A 357 -5.46 -7.57 -0.79
N LEU A 358 -4.44 -7.91 -0.02
CA LEU A 358 -4.52 -8.77 1.17
C LEU A 358 -4.17 -8.03 2.47
N GLY A 359 -4.40 -6.69 2.50
CA GLY A 359 -4.17 -5.88 3.70
C GLY A 359 -2.71 -5.63 4.04
N ALA A 360 -1.81 -5.74 3.05
CA ALA A 360 -0.36 -5.58 3.14
C ALA A 360 0.28 -6.57 4.13
N VAL A 361 0.53 -6.18 5.38
CA VAL A 361 1.21 -7.01 6.39
C VAL A 361 0.18 -7.60 7.36
N PRO A 362 0.18 -8.91 7.61
CA PRO A 362 -0.74 -9.52 8.56
C PRO A 362 -0.62 -8.92 9.97
N HIS A 363 -1.74 -8.73 10.63
CA HIS A 363 -1.80 -8.45 12.05
C HIS A 363 -1.42 -9.70 12.86
N ALA A 364 -1.19 -9.57 14.17
CA ALA A 364 -1.07 -10.70 15.07
C ALA A 364 -1.88 -10.47 16.34
N VAL A 365 -2.27 -11.58 16.98
CA VAL A 365 -3.07 -11.58 18.20
C VAL A 365 -2.17 -11.67 19.41
N THR A 366 -2.34 -10.78 20.39
CA THR A 366 -1.48 -10.70 21.58
C THR A 366 -1.84 -11.71 22.68
N GLN A 367 -3.08 -12.21 22.69
CA GLN A 367 -3.59 -13.23 23.60
C GLN A 367 -4.71 -14.04 22.94
N ASP A 368 -5.04 -15.21 23.51
CA ASP A 368 -6.14 -16.02 22.99
C ASP A 368 -7.46 -15.23 23.03
N ASP A 369 -8.25 -15.37 21.97
CA ASP A 369 -9.57 -14.76 21.82
C ASP A 369 -10.54 -15.75 21.15
N THR A 370 -11.83 -15.46 21.23
CA THR A 370 -12.86 -16.24 20.55
C THR A 370 -13.70 -15.35 19.63
N TYR A 371 -14.05 -15.90 18.46
CA TYR A 371 -14.93 -15.25 17.50
C TYR A 371 -15.84 -16.29 16.84
N ASN A 372 -17.16 -16.07 16.89
CA ASN A 372 -18.18 -16.99 16.35
C ASN A 372 -18.02 -18.44 16.84
N GLY A 373 -17.62 -18.64 18.09
CA GLY A 373 -17.39 -19.97 18.69
C GLY A 373 -16.05 -20.61 18.37
N TYR A 374 -15.23 -19.99 17.53
CA TYR A 374 -13.89 -20.47 17.19
C TYR A 374 -12.80 -19.80 18.03
N LEU A 375 -11.78 -20.54 18.38
CA LEU A 375 -10.57 -20.03 19.03
C LEU A 375 -9.67 -19.34 18.01
N ILE A 376 -9.26 -18.13 18.34
CA ILE A 376 -8.17 -17.41 17.67
C ILE A 376 -6.99 -17.40 18.64
N PRO A 377 -5.94 -18.21 18.42
CA PRO A 377 -4.88 -18.37 19.40
C PRO A 377 -3.92 -17.20 19.40
N LYS A 378 -3.30 -16.93 20.54
CA LYS A 378 -2.18 -15.99 20.68
C LYS A 378 -1.11 -16.24 19.62
N GLY A 379 -0.63 -15.17 19.00
CA GLY A 379 0.40 -15.22 17.95
C GLY A 379 -0.13 -15.60 16.57
N ALA A 380 -1.44 -15.90 16.42
CA ALA A 380 -2.03 -16.10 15.11
C ALA A 380 -1.88 -14.84 14.24
N GLY A 381 -1.44 -15.03 12.99
CA GLY A 381 -1.51 -13.98 11.98
C GLY A 381 -2.97 -13.70 11.63
N VAL A 382 -3.33 -12.43 11.43
CA VAL A 382 -4.69 -12.04 11.03
C VAL A 382 -4.60 -11.20 9.77
N LEU A 383 -5.20 -11.69 8.71
CA LEU A 383 -5.09 -11.13 7.38
C LEU A 383 -6.42 -10.50 6.99
N ASN A 384 -6.38 -9.23 6.58
CA ASN A 384 -7.53 -8.54 6.01
C ASN A 384 -7.60 -8.86 4.51
N ASN A 385 -8.54 -9.70 4.11
CA ASN A 385 -8.76 -10.06 2.71
C ASN A 385 -9.54 -8.94 1.99
N VAL A 386 -8.87 -7.82 1.73
CA VAL A 386 -9.46 -6.63 1.11
C VAL A 386 -10.13 -6.97 -0.22
N TRP A 387 -9.44 -7.74 -1.07
CA TRP A 387 -10.01 -8.21 -2.34
C TRP A 387 -11.29 -9.00 -2.13
N GLY A 388 -11.29 -9.96 -1.20
CA GLY A 388 -12.47 -10.76 -0.89
C GLY A 388 -13.68 -9.92 -0.50
N ILE A 389 -13.46 -8.86 0.29
CA ILE A 389 -14.53 -7.95 0.74
C ILE A 389 -14.98 -7.04 -0.41
N HIS A 390 -14.04 -6.49 -1.19
CA HIS A 390 -14.35 -5.57 -2.29
C HIS A 390 -14.98 -6.28 -3.50
N MET A 391 -14.70 -7.57 -3.68
CA MET A 391 -15.24 -8.40 -4.76
C MET A 391 -16.43 -9.27 -4.31
N ASP A 392 -17.00 -8.99 -3.16
CA ASP A 392 -18.21 -9.66 -2.68
C ASP A 392 -19.43 -9.24 -3.51
N PRO A 393 -20.10 -10.15 -4.25
CA PRO A 393 -21.24 -9.82 -5.09
C PRO A 393 -22.51 -9.45 -4.31
N GLU A 394 -22.65 -9.90 -3.05
CA GLU A 394 -23.77 -9.50 -2.18
C GLU A 394 -23.63 -8.03 -1.79
N ARG A 395 -22.39 -7.59 -1.53
CA ARG A 395 -22.07 -6.20 -1.19
C ARG A 395 -21.99 -5.30 -2.43
N HIS A 396 -21.39 -5.79 -3.50
CA HIS A 396 -21.13 -5.06 -4.74
C HIS A 396 -21.60 -5.89 -5.94
N PRO A 397 -22.86 -5.77 -6.37
CA PRO A 397 -23.36 -6.47 -7.57
C PRO A 397 -22.45 -6.21 -8.77
N ASN A 398 -22.09 -7.29 -9.51
CA ASN A 398 -21.09 -7.25 -10.58
C ASN A 398 -19.76 -6.60 -10.13
N PRO A 399 -19.07 -7.14 -9.11
CA PRO A 399 -18.01 -6.43 -8.40
C PRO A 399 -16.79 -6.11 -9.29
N ARG A 400 -16.58 -6.85 -10.37
CA ARG A 400 -15.47 -6.62 -11.31
C ARG A 400 -15.79 -5.56 -12.37
N GLN A 401 -17.04 -5.12 -12.47
CA GLN A 401 -17.42 -3.97 -13.29
C GLN A 401 -17.04 -2.68 -12.53
N PHE A 402 -16.28 -1.79 -13.19
CA PHE A 402 -16.01 -0.46 -12.67
C PHE A 402 -17.27 0.39 -12.77
N ASN A 403 -17.88 0.73 -11.65
CA ASN A 403 -19.15 1.44 -11.60
C ASN A 403 -19.18 2.52 -10.50
N PRO A 404 -18.81 3.76 -10.80
CA PRO A 404 -18.84 4.85 -9.83
C PRO A 404 -20.22 5.18 -9.26
N ASP A 405 -21.31 4.81 -9.95
CA ASP A 405 -22.68 5.08 -9.46
C ASP A 405 -23.00 4.35 -8.14
N ARG A 406 -22.14 3.40 -7.70
CA ARG A 406 -22.18 2.80 -6.34
C ARG A 406 -22.01 3.85 -5.23
N TYR A 407 -21.33 4.95 -5.55
CA TYR A 407 -20.94 6.02 -4.61
C TYR A 407 -21.64 7.35 -4.94
N ARG A 408 -22.70 7.34 -5.75
CA ARG A 408 -23.41 8.55 -6.19
C ARG A 408 -23.88 9.42 -5.03
N ASP A 409 -24.41 8.79 -3.97
CA ASP A 409 -24.98 9.45 -2.80
C ASP A 409 -24.05 9.36 -1.56
N ASP A 410 -22.79 9.04 -1.78
CA ASP A 410 -21.81 8.91 -0.71
C ASP A 410 -20.91 10.15 -0.61
N PHE A 411 -21.18 10.97 0.41
CA PHE A 411 -20.45 12.20 0.71
C PHE A 411 -19.33 12.03 1.75
N GLN A 412 -19.13 10.83 2.27
CA GLN A 412 -18.10 10.57 3.27
C GLN A 412 -16.70 10.79 2.67
N SER A 413 -15.78 11.34 3.48
CA SER A 413 -14.35 11.29 3.16
C SER A 413 -13.84 9.83 3.15
N LEU A 414 -12.68 9.59 2.56
CA LEU A 414 -12.06 8.26 2.63
C LEU A 414 -11.79 7.83 4.08
N ALA A 415 -11.43 8.78 4.95
CA ALA A 415 -11.18 8.52 6.36
C ALA A 415 -12.46 8.14 7.11
N ASP A 416 -13.57 8.87 6.89
CA ASP A 416 -14.86 8.56 7.50
C ASP A 416 -15.38 7.20 7.02
N ALA A 417 -15.27 6.93 5.72
CA ALA A 417 -15.65 5.66 5.12
C ALA A 417 -14.84 4.48 5.68
N ALA A 418 -13.50 4.66 5.87
CA ALA A 418 -12.63 3.63 6.44
C ALA A 418 -12.87 3.40 7.94
N ALA A 419 -13.35 4.41 8.66
CA ALA A 419 -13.62 4.35 10.11
C ALA A 419 -15.11 4.16 10.44
N ASN A 420 -15.99 4.03 9.45
CA ASN A 420 -17.44 4.00 9.67
C ASN A 420 -17.82 2.97 10.74
N PRO A 421 -18.59 3.35 11.77
CA PRO A 421 -19.01 2.44 12.85
C PRO A 421 -19.97 1.35 12.37
N ASP A 422 -20.73 1.60 11.32
CA ASP A 422 -21.60 0.64 10.67
C ASP A 422 -20.80 -0.14 9.61
N ALA A 423 -20.58 -1.43 9.84
CA ALA A 423 -19.82 -2.30 8.94
C ALA A 423 -20.45 -2.40 7.53
N SER A 424 -21.77 -2.22 7.41
CA SER A 424 -22.46 -2.24 6.12
C SER A 424 -22.16 -1.00 5.27
N LYS A 425 -21.91 0.13 5.92
CA LYS A 425 -21.59 1.42 5.30
C LYS A 425 -20.09 1.71 5.19
N ARG A 426 -19.26 0.87 5.80
CA ARG A 426 -17.80 0.96 5.65
C ARG A 426 -17.43 0.46 4.26
N ASP A 427 -16.89 1.30 3.42
CA ASP A 427 -16.57 0.96 2.02
C ASP A 427 -15.06 0.90 1.71
N GLN A 428 -14.21 1.47 2.57
CA GLN A 428 -12.77 1.53 2.35
C GLN A 428 -12.00 0.59 3.28
N PHE A 429 -11.55 -0.54 2.73
CA PHE A 429 -10.71 -1.51 3.43
C PHE A 429 -9.23 -1.44 3.01
N THR A 430 -8.93 -0.77 1.89
CA THR A 430 -7.58 -0.56 1.36
C THR A 430 -6.67 0.16 2.36
N PHE A 431 -7.22 1.06 3.17
CA PHE A 431 -6.47 1.81 4.18
C PHE A 431 -6.28 1.04 5.51
N GLY A 432 -6.68 -0.23 5.59
CA GLY A 432 -6.57 -1.04 6.79
C GLY A 432 -7.61 -0.71 7.84
N ALA A 433 -7.35 -1.06 9.12
CA ALA A 433 -8.31 -0.98 10.20
C ALA A 433 -7.66 -0.74 11.57
N GLY A 434 -8.46 -0.27 12.53
CA GLY A 434 -8.10 -0.13 13.93
C GLY A 434 -6.87 0.76 14.16
N ARG A 435 -6.02 0.40 15.12
CA ARG A 435 -4.83 1.19 15.46
C ARG A 435 -3.77 1.22 14.36
N ARG A 436 -3.88 0.36 13.35
CA ARG A 436 -2.96 0.23 12.20
C ARG A 436 -3.52 0.88 10.92
N ILE A 437 -4.67 1.57 10.99
CA ILE A 437 -5.23 2.32 9.86
C ILE A 437 -4.19 3.27 9.25
N CYS A 438 -4.21 3.44 7.94
CA CYS A 438 -3.27 4.29 7.21
C CYS A 438 -3.24 5.72 7.79
N PRO A 439 -2.09 6.22 8.24
CA PRO A 439 -2.00 7.60 8.74
C PRO A 439 -2.04 8.65 7.63
N GLY A 440 -1.67 8.25 6.39
CA GLY A 440 -1.62 9.13 5.22
C GLY A 440 -2.94 9.25 4.45
N ILE A 441 -4.05 8.71 4.95
CA ILE A 441 -5.34 8.67 4.26
C ILE A 441 -5.81 10.06 3.79
N HIS A 442 -5.63 11.09 4.61
CA HIS A 442 -6.01 12.47 4.28
C HIS A 442 -5.16 13.09 3.17
N VAL A 443 -3.87 12.72 3.11
CA VAL A 443 -2.97 13.15 2.03
C VAL A 443 -3.30 12.40 0.75
N ALA A 444 -3.54 11.08 0.84
CA ALA A 444 -3.90 10.23 -0.29
C ALA A 444 -5.20 10.71 -0.96
N GLU A 445 -6.25 11.00 -0.18
CA GLU A 445 -7.53 11.50 -0.69
C GLU A 445 -7.35 12.74 -1.56
N ARG A 446 -6.63 13.75 -1.07
CA ARG A 446 -6.36 14.99 -1.80
C ARG A 446 -5.51 14.77 -3.04
N SER A 447 -4.46 13.95 -2.93
CA SER A 447 -3.58 13.63 -4.05
C SER A 447 -4.31 12.91 -5.17
N LEU A 448 -5.18 11.96 -4.81
CA LEU A 448 -5.99 11.20 -5.77
C LEU A 448 -7.07 12.08 -6.39
N PHE A 449 -7.76 12.90 -5.61
CA PHE A 449 -8.77 13.81 -6.13
C PHE A 449 -8.17 14.79 -7.16
N LEU A 450 -7.06 15.48 -6.81
CA LEU A 450 -6.36 16.38 -7.73
C LEU A 450 -5.85 15.63 -8.97
N GLY A 451 -5.25 14.45 -8.79
CA GLY A 451 -4.74 13.64 -9.89
C GLY A 451 -5.85 13.25 -10.86
N ILE A 452 -6.92 12.66 -10.34
CA ILE A 452 -8.05 12.15 -11.13
C ILE A 452 -8.82 13.30 -11.82
N SER A 453 -9.20 14.34 -11.07
CA SER A 453 -9.97 15.46 -11.63
C SER A 453 -9.22 16.17 -12.75
N ARG A 454 -7.90 16.38 -12.57
CA ARG A 454 -7.08 17.09 -13.56
C ARG A 454 -6.68 16.23 -14.76
N ILE A 455 -6.47 14.94 -14.59
CA ILE A 455 -6.27 14.01 -15.72
C ILE A 455 -7.53 13.98 -16.58
N LEU A 456 -8.72 13.87 -15.98
CA LEU A 456 -9.99 13.91 -16.71
C LEU A 456 -10.25 15.26 -17.37
N TRP A 457 -9.92 16.37 -16.72
CA TRP A 457 -10.07 17.70 -17.28
C TRP A 457 -9.16 17.94 -18.49
N ALA A 458 -7.91 17.46 -18.43
CA ALA A 458 -6.89 17.74 -19.42
C ALA A 458 -6.88 16.77 -20.60
N PHE A 459 -7.20 15.48 -20.38
CA PHE A 459 -6.89 14.42 -21.35
C PHE A 459 -8.09 13.52 -21.67
N ASN A 460 -8.08 13.03 -22.92
CA ASN A 460 -8.78 11.82 -23.34
C ASN A 460 -7.80 10.65 -23.25
N ILE A 461 -8.14 9.63 -22.49
CA ILE A 461 -7.40 8.39 -22.38
C ILE A 461 -7.98 7.40 -23.38
N LYS A 462 -7.18 6.95 -24.33
CA LYS A 462 -7.62 6.05 -25.41
C LYS A 462 -6.67 4.88 -25.57
N PRO A 463 -7.13 3.71 -26.03
CA PRO A 463 -6.26 2.58 -26.30
C PRO A 463 -5.30 2.90 -27.47
N THR A 464 -4.13 2.29 -27.44
CA THR A 464 -3.29 2.20 -28.62
C THR A 464 -3.90 1.22 -29.64
N VAL A 465 -3.44 1.30 -30.87
CA VAL A 465 -3.95 0.45 -31.97
C VAL A 465 -2.84 -0.50 -32.38
N ALA A 466 -3.13 -1.78 -32.38
CA ALA A 466 -2.21 -2.82 -32.86
C ALA A 466 -2.06 -2.76 -34.40
N LYS A 467 -1.04 -3.43 -34.94
CA LYS A 467 -0.80 -3.48 -36.41
C LYS A 467 -1.99 -3.99 -37.23
N ASN A 468 -2.87 -4.78 -36.63
CA ASN A 468 -4.10 -5.30 -37.25
C ASN A 468 -5.31 -4.36 -37.15
N GLY A 469 -5.11 -3.13 -36.69
CA GLY A 469 -6.18 -2.12 -36.53
C GLY A 469 -7.05 -2.28 -35.28
N LYS A 470 -6.83 -3.30 -34.44
CA LYS A 470 -7.62 -3.51 -33.23
C LYS A 470 -7.08 -2.70 -32.05
N PRO A 471 -7.98 -2.19 -31.16
CA PRO A 471 -7.53 -1.54 -29.92
C PRO A 471 -6.80 -2.54 -29.01
N VAL A 472 -5.73 -2.09 -28.39
CA VAL A 472 -4.99 -2.83 -27.36
C VAL A 472 -5.56 -2.42 -26.01
N LEU A 473 -6.30 -3.32 -25.38
CA LEU A 473 -6.87 -3.11 -24.04
C LEU A 473 -6.06 -3.91 -23.02
N PRO A 474 -5.78 -3.32 -21.84
CA PRO A 474 -5.15 -4.05 -20.74
C PRO A 474 -6.11 -5.10 -20.16
N ASP A 475 -5.55 -6.19 -19.69
CA ASP A 475 -6.29 -7.16 -18.88
C ASP A 475 -6.35 -6.64 -17.43
N PRO A 476 -7.55 -6.37 -16.88
CA PRO A 476 -7.68 -5.82 -15.53
C PRO A 476 -7.24 -6.79 -14.43
N ASP A 477 -7.12 -8.08 -14.73
CA ASP A 477 -6.75 -9.10 -13.76
C ASP A 477 -5.25 -9.41 -13.75
N ARG A 478 -4.46 -8.80 -14.66
CA ARG A 478 -3.00 -8.89 -14.65
C ARG A 478 -2.39 -7.84 -13.74
N LEU A 479 -1.93 -8.28 -12.57
CA LEU A 479 -1.43 -7.42 -11.50
C LEU A 479 0.01 -7.77 -11.15
N THR A 480 0.76 -6.76 -10.74
CA THR A 480 2.06 -6.97 -10.10
C THR A 480 1.86 -7.70 -8.77
N GLN A 481 2.90 -8.40 -8.32
CA GLN A 481 2.85 -9.17 -7.08
C GLN A 481 3.56 -8.39 -5.96
N GLY A 482 3.13 -8.57 -4.71
CA GLY A 482 3.76 -7.94 -3.55
C GLY A 482 2.78 -7.46 -2.49
N PHE A 483 3.29 -6.67 -1.54
CA PHE A 483 2.46 -6.03 -0.49
C PHE A 483 1.60 -4.90 -1.05
N VAL A 484 2.09 -4.23 -2.09
CA VAL A 484 1.40 -3.24 -2.90
C VAL A 484 1.31 -3.80 -4.32
N CYS A 485 0.12 -3.79 -4.87
CA CYS A 485 -0.15 -4.28 -6.22
C CYS A 485 -0.67 -3.15 -7.11
N MET A 486 -0.34 -3.22 -8.38
CA MET A 486 -0.85 -2.34 -9.42
C MET A 486 -1.07 -3.14 -10.71
N PRO A 487 -1.80 -2.62 -11.69
CA PRO A 487 -1.86 -3.23 -13.02
C PRO A 487 -0.45 -3.45 -13.59
N GLU A 488 -0.22 -4.58 -14.28
CA GLU A 488 0.99 -4.73 -15.11
C GLU A 488 1.04 -3.59 -16.14
N GLU A 489 2.24 -3.28 -16.65
CA GLU A 489 2.40 -2.17 -17.58
C GLU A 489 1.58 -2.37 -18.87
N PHE A 490 0.89 -1.33 -19.28
CA PHE A 490 0.04 -1.32 -20.47
C PHE A 490 0.24 -0.03 -21.27
N PRO A 491 0.10 -0.08 -22.60
CA PRO A 491 0.18 1.11 -23.43
C PRO A 491 -1.15 1.88 -23.42
N ALA A 492 -1.07 3.21 -23.40
CA ALA A 492 -2.23 4.11 -23.54
C ALA A 492 -1.86 5.33 -24.38
N ARG A 493 -2.86 5.93 -25.01
CA ARG A 493 -2.72 7.22 -25.67
C ARG A 493 -3.33 8.29 -24.76
N ILE A 494 -2.48 9.14 -24.21
CA ILE A 494 -2.87 10.29 -23.40
C ILE A 494 -2.94 11.51 -24.33
N ILE A 495 -4.14 11.95 -24.67
CA ILE A 495 -4.38 12.96 -25.70
C ILE A 495 -5.04 14.17 -25.06
N PRO A 496 -4.48 15.39 -25.16
CA PRO A 496 -5.16 16.60 -24.70
C PRO A 496 -6.58 16.70 -25.27
N ARG A 497 -7.56 17.10 -24.46
CA ARG A 497 -8.96 17.19 -24.88
C ARG A 497 -9.20 18.30 -25.90
N SER A 498 -8.42 19.38 -25.83
CA SER A 498 -8.37 20.44 -26.81
C SER A 498 -6.99 21.11 -26.82
N GLU A 499 -6.69 21.93 -27.84
CA GLU A 499 -5.45 22.69 -27.91
C GLU A 499 -5.40 23.77 -26.81
N GLU A 500 -6.55 24.37 -26.47
CA GLU A 500 -6.66 25.36 -25.39
C GLU A 500 -6.28 24.73 -24.03
N LYS A 501 -6.79 23.54 -23.70
CA LYS A 501 -6.44 22.83 -22.46
C LYS A 501 -4.96 22.44 -22.43
N LYS A 502 -4.40 22.02 -23.56
CA LYS A 502 -2.97 21.76 -23.69
C LYS A 502 -2.13 23.00 -23.38
N VAL A 503 -2.49 24.15 -23.97
CA VAL A 503 -1.81 25.42 -23.71
C VAL A 503 -1.91 25.80 -22.24
N GLN A 504 -3.10 25.69 -21.64
CA GLN A 504 -3.31 25.99 -20.22
C GLN A 504 -2.47 25.10 -19.30
N VAL A 505 -2.34 23.82 -19.59
CA VAL A 505 -1.44 22.91 -18.83
C VAL A 505 0.00 23.41 -18.89
N ILE A 506 0.50 23.71 -20.09
CA ILE A 506 1.87 24.17 -20.30
C ILE A 506 2.13 25.51 -19.58
N GLU A 507 1.23 26.47 -19.73
CA GLU A 507 1.35 27.80 -19.11
C GLU A 507 1.24 27.72 -17.58
N SER A 508 0.30 26.92 -17.07
CA SER A 508 0.13 26.72 -15.62
C SER A 508 1.41 26.16 -14.98
N TRP A 509 2.06 25.17 -15.62
CA TRP A 509 3.33 24.63 -15.14
C TRP A 509 4.44 25.68 -15.22
N LYS A 510 4.67 26.30 -16.39
CA LYS A 510 5.72 27.30 -16.58
C LYS A 510 5.59 28.48 -15.61
N LYS A 511 4.36 28.92 -15.35
CA LYS A 511 4.09 29.96 -14.35
C LYS A 511 4.46 29.48 -12.94
N ALA A 512 3.95 28.30 -12.53
CA ALA A 512 4.26 27.76 -11.21
C ALA A 512 5.75 27.51 -11.01
N GLU A 513 6.43 26.94 -12.02
CA GLU A 513 7.88 26.74 -12.01
C GLU A 513 8.64 28.07 -11.80
N LYS A 514 8.26 29.12 -12.56
CA LYS A 514 8.87 30.45 -12.46
C LYS A 514 8.60 31.12 -11.12
N ASP A 515 7.38 31.00 -10.58
CA ASP A 515 6.96 31.76 -9.40
C ASP A 515 7.45 31.14 -8.08
N VAL A 516 7.55 29.81 -8.01
CA VAL A 516 7.83 29.10 -6.76
C VAL A 516 9.13 28.32 -6.71
N LEU A 517 9.75 28.01 -7.85
CA LEU A 517 10.96 27.21 -7.91
C LEU A 517 12.22 28.04 -8.20
N ASP A 518 13.31 27.63 -7.60
CA ASP A 518 14.63 28.09 -7.97
C ASP A 518 14.97 27.65 -9.41
N PRO A 519 15.45 28.56 -10.28
CA PRO A 519 15.66 28.25 -11.70
C PRO A 519 16.78 27.23 -11.97
N GLU A 520 17.77 27.11 -11.09
CA GLU A 520 18.89 26.19 -11.25
C GLU A 520 18.64 24.85 -10.61
N THR A 521 18.24 24.84 -9.35
CA THR A 521 18.08 23.62 -8.55
C THR A 521 16.71 22.97 -8.74
N LYS A 522 15.72 23.72 -9.25
CA LYS A 522 14.31 23.30 -9.32
C LYS A 522 13.70 22.93 -7.96
N GLN A 523 14.30 23.39 -6.87
CA GLN A 523 13.76 23.26 -5.52
C GLN A 523 12.84 24.44 -5.17
N TRP A 524 12.05 24.31 -4.12
CA TRP A 524 11.24 25.40 -3.56
C TRP A 524 12.13 26.58 -3.12
N ARG A 525 11.77 27.82 -3.51
CA ARG A 525 12.44 29.04 -3.04
C ARG A 525 12.26 29.29 -1.57
#